data_4735729bc0f1ac2e8049aa704b5a11c0
#
_entry.id   4735729bc0f1ac2e8049aa704b5a11c0
#
_cell.length_a   1.000
_cell.length_b   1.000
_cell.length_c   1.000
_cell.angle_alpha   90.00
_cell.angle_beta   90.00
_cell.angle_gamma   90.00
#
_symmetry.space_group_name_H-M   'P 1'
#
loop_
_entity.id
_entity.type
_entity.pdbx_description
1 polymer ?
#
loop_
_entity_poly.entity_id
_entity_poly.type
_entity_poly.pdbx_seq_one_letter_code
_entity_poly.pdbx_strand_id
1 'polypeptide(L)'
;MSSKSSEPGLRRFSLHWGEGVVAEEARVVGEHHDPALQLLRFDDGAVQVRFCYYDKRGRFQRSPLILGEDEIALLREELRGQPELLGTLRRLLE
;
A
#
# COMPACT_ATOMS: atom_id res chain seq x y z
N MET A 1 14.81 12.05 11.39
CA MET A 1 14.59 12.10 10.78
C MET A 1 14.17 12.14 10.26
N SER A 2 14.17 12.04 10.11
CA SER A 2 13.79 12.03 9.32
C SER A 2 13.52 12.29 8.67
N SER A 3 13.51 12.30 8.47
CA SER A 3 13.25 12.60 7.69
C SER A 3 13.25 12.64 6.87
N LYS A 4 13.38 12.24 6.72
CA LYS A 4 13.39 12.16 5.69
C LYS A 4 12.63 12.36 4.89
N SER A 5 12.20 12.35 5.13
CA SER A 5 11.53 12.45 4.55
C SER A 5 11.17 13.30 3.73
N SER A 6 10.90 13.56 3.64
CA SER A 6 10.51 14.33 2.89
C SER A 6 11.00 14.73 1.87
N GLU A 7 11.01 14.77 1.52
CA GLU A 7 11.52 15.37 0.71
C GLU A 7 12.11 14.80 -0.34
N PRO A 8 13.03 15.30 -0.89
CA PRO A 8 13.60 14.79 -2.12
C PRO A 8 13.86 13.30 -2.08
N GLY A 9 13.78 12.71 -0.91
CA GLY A 9 13.97 11.28 -0.78
C GLY A 9 12.76 10.43 -1.05
N LEU A 10 11.62 11.03 -1.31
CA LEU A 10 10.41 10.24 -1.58
C LEU A 10 10.53 9.60 -2.96
N ARG A 11 10.21 8.31 -3.03
CA ARG A 11 10.24 7.59 -4.29
C ARG A 11 9.03 7.96 -5.14
N ARG A 12 9.27 8.12 -6.43
CA ARG A 12 8.20 8.35 -7.39
C ARG A 12 7.63 7.02 -7.85
N PHE A 13 6.34 7.02 -8.15
CA PHE A 13 5.71 5.89 -8.83
C PHE A 13 5.03 6.41 -10.10
N SER A 14 4.82 5.50 -11.05
CA SER A 14 4.12 5.84 -12.29
C SER A 14 3.23 4.67 -12.66
N LEU A 15 1.95 4.96 -12.83
CA LEU A 15 0.95 3.99 -13.25
C LEU A 15 0.30 4.55 -14.51
N HIS A 16 -0.37 3.69 -15.28
CA HIS A 16 -0.95 4.20 -16.51
C HIS A 16 -2.12 5.17 -16.27
N TRP A 17 -2.62 5.26 -15.03
CA TRP A 17 -3.69 6.21 -14.71
C TRP A 17 -3.20 7.38 -13.85
N GLY A 18 -1.91 7.51 -13.61
CA GLY A 18 -1.39 8.65 -12.88
C GLY A 18 -0.04 8.37 -12.25
N GLU A 19 0.56 9.41 -11.72
CA GLU A 19 1.86 9.29 -11.08
C GLU A 19 1.93 10.19 -9.86
N GLY A 20 2.91 9.93 -9.01
CA GLY A 20 3.09 10.68 -7.78
C GLY A 20 4.22 10.11 -6.95
N VAL A 21 4.07 10.17 -5.62
CA VAL A 21 5.12 9.72 -4.70
C VAL A 21 4.55 8.69 -3.73
N VAL A 22 5.42 7.78 -3.28
CA VAL A 22 5.12 6.89 -2.17
C VAL A 22 5.31 7.71 -0.91
N ALA A 23 4.20 8.15 -0.33
CA ALA A 23 4.23 9.08 0.79
C ALA A 23 4.57 8.39 2.11
N GLU A 24 4.09 7.17 2.31
CA GLU A 24 4.35 6.39 3.51
C GLU A 24 4.44 4.93 3.13
N GLU A 25 5.23 4.20 3.89
CA GLU A 25 5.37 2.76 3.66
C GLU A 25 5.53 2.03 4.97
N ALA A 26 4.74 0.96 5.14
CA ALA A 26 4.94 0.00 6.21
C ALA A 26 5.43 -1.29 5.56
N ARG A 27 6.63 -1.72 5.91
CA ARG A 27 7.27 -2.88 5.29
C ARG A 27 7.88 -3.75 6.36
N VAL A 28 7.72 -5.05 6.22
CA VAL A 28 8.31 -6.00 7.15
C VAL A 28 9.15 -7.02 6.40
N VAL A 29 10.06 -7.66 7.11
CA VAL A 29 10.86 -8.74 6.56
C VAL A 29 10.11 -10.03 6.80
N GLY A 30 9.66 -10.66 5.73
CA GLY A 30 8.97 -11.94 5.81
C GLY A 30 9.91 -13.09 5.55
N GLU A 31 9.40 -14.30 5.69
CA GLU A 31 10.22 -15.49 5.49
C GLU A 31 10.55 -15.68 4.01
N HIS A 32 9.58 -15.51 3.14
CA HIS A 32 9.73 -15.77 1.71
C HIS A 32 9.79 -14.50 0.87
N HIS A 33 9.22 -13.43 1.38
CA HIS A 33 9.19 -12.13 0.71
C HIS A 33 8.91 -11.08 1.76
N ASP A 34 9.09 -9.82 1.40
CA ASP A 34 8.90 -8.70 2.32
C ASP A 34 7.62 -7.99 1.95
N PRO A 35 6.50 -8.23 2.66
CA PRO A 35 5.26 -7.53 2.35
C PRO A 35 5.31 -6.07 2.77
N ALA A 36 4.56 -5.25 2.05
CA ALA A 36 4.52 -3.82 2.31
C ALA A 36 3.16 -3.24 1.97
N LEU A 37 2.79 -2.22 2.72
CA LEU A 37 1.63 -1.39 2.45
C LEU A 37 2.13 0.01 2.19
N GLN A 38 1.66 0.64 1.12
CA GLN A 38 2.15 1.95 0.73
C GLN A 38 1.00 2.90 0.51
N LEU A 39 1.18 4.14 0.96
CA LEU A 39 0.25 5.22 0.62
C LEU A 39 0.81 5.92 -0.61
N LEU A 40 0.07 5.87 -1.70
CA LEU A 40 0.42 6.55 -2.94
C LEU A 40 -0.29 7.89 -2.98
N ARG A 41 0.47 8.97 -3.08
CA ARG A 41 -0.09 10.30 -3.24
C ARG A 41 0.17 10.74 -4.66
N PHE A 42 -0.90 10.90 -5.41
CA PHE A 42 -0.83 11.29 -6.81
C PHE A 42 -0.57 12.79 -6.92
N ASP A 43 0.01 13.20 -8.04
CA ASP A 43 0.33 14.61 -8.24
C ASP A 43 -0.91 15.50 -8.23
N ASP A 44 -2.08 14.96 -8.52
CA ASP A 44 -3.35 15.71 -8.47
C ASP A 44 -3.96 15.74 -7.08
N GLY A 45 -3.31 15.15 -6.08
CA GLY A 45 -3.77 15.16 -4.69
C GLY A 45 -4.56 13.94 -4.28
N ALA A 46 -4.93 13.05 -5.20
CA ALA A 46 -5.64 11.82 -4.86
C ALA A 46 -4.71 10.88 -4.11
N VAL A 47 -5.28 10.00 -3.30
CA VAL A 47 -4.51 8.99 -2.58
C VAL A 47 -5.07 7.60 -2.84
N GLN A 48 -4.19 6.62 -2.88
CA GLN A 48 -4.57 5.22 -3.01
C GLN A 48 -3.63 4.39 -2.14
N VAL A 49 -4.06 3.19 -1.78
CA VAL A 49 -3.25 2.27 -0.99
C VAL A 49 -2.80 1.13 -1.89
N ARG A 50 -1.51 0.81 -1.82
CA ARG A 50 -0.94 -0.28 -2.61
C ARG A 50 -0.49 -1.40 -1.69
N PHE A 51 -1.00 -2.60 -1.93
CA PHE A 51 -0.59 -3.83 -1.25
C PHE A 51 0.44 -4.49 -2.17
N CYS A 52 1.67 -4.62 -1.69
CA CYS A 52 2.75 -5.07 -2.54
C CYS A 52 3.76 -5.87 -1.73
N TYR A 53 4.78 -6.35 -2.41
CA TYR A 53 5.88 -7.01 -1.71
C TYR A 53 7.14 -6.93 -2.56
N TYR A 54 8.27 -7.17 -1.88
CA TYR A 54 9.59 -7.21 -2.50
C TYR A 54 10.13 -8.62 -2.36
N ASP A 55 10.93 -9.08 -3.33
CA ASP A 55 11.59 -10.38 -3.20
C ASP A 55 12.80 -10.22 -2.25
N LYS A 56 13.49 -11.33 -1.99
CA LYS A 56 14.61 -11.31 -1.05
C LYS A 56 15.85 -10.59 -1.58
N ARG A 57 15.81 -10.16 -2.82
CA ARG A 57 16.85 -9.30 -3.40
C ARG A 57 16.45 -7.83 -3.37
N GLY A 58 15.29 -7.52 -2.77
CA GLY A 58 14.81 -6.15 -2.67
C GLY A 58 14.11 -5.64 -3.91
N ARG A 59 13.78 -6.51 -4.86
CA ARG A 59 13.12 -6.09 -6.09
C ARG A 59 11.61 -6.08 -5.91
N PHE A 60 11.00 -4.98 -6.34
CA PHE A 60 9.56 -4.81 -6.30
C PHE A 60 8.88 -5.82 -7.22
N GLN A 61 7.85 -6.48 -6.70
CA GLN A 61 7.16 -7.49 -7.48
C GLN A 61 5.99 -6.88 -8.24
N ARG A 62 5.71 -7.43 -9.43
CA ARG A 62 4.70 -6.90 -10.32
C ARG A 62 3.30 -7.18 -9.83
N SER A 63 2.35 -6.46 -10.39
CA SER A 63 0.91 -6.66 -10.18
C SER A 63 0.49 -6.50 -8.73
N PRO A 64 0.89 -5.40 -8.09
CA PRO A 64 0.37 -5.13 -6.75
C PRO A 64 -1.11 -4.79 -6.82
N LEU A 65 -1.81 -5.02 -5.71
CA LEU A 65 -3.19 -4.58 -5.58
C LEU A 65 -3.20 -3.12 -5.15
N ILE A 66 -3.92 -2.29 -5.88
CA ILE A 66 -4.01 -0.86 -5.58
C ILE A 66 -5.48 -0.52 -5.41
N LEU A 67 -5.81 0.13 -4.28
CA LEU A 67 -7.19 0.46 -3.92
C LEU A 67 -7.32 1.95 -3.69
N GLY A 68 -8.30 2.54 -4.35
CA GLY A 68 -8.72 3.91 -4.05
C GLY A 68 -9.73 3.93 -2.93
N GLU A 69 -10.11 5.12 -2.49
CA GLU A 69 -11.02 5.27 -1.36
C GLU A 69 -12.38 4.65 -1.63
N ASP A 70 -12.88 4.78 -2.85
CA ASP A 70 -14.18 4.20 -3.21
C ASP A 70 -14.15 2.68 -3.11
N GLU A 71 -13.06 2.08 -3.58
CA GLU A 71 -12.92 0.64 -3.54
C GLU A 71 -12.78 0.13 -2.12
N ILE A 72 -12.07 0.87 -1.28
CA ILE A 72 -11.94 0.52 0.12
C ILE A 72 -13.31 0.51 0.80
N ALA A 73 -14.14 1.52 0.50
CA ALA A 73 -15.49 1.59 1.07
C ALA A 73 -16.34 0.40 0.62
N LEU A 74 -16.25 0.02 -0.65
CA LEU A 74 -17.00 -1.11 -1.17
C LEU A 74 -16.54 -2.42 -0.54
N LEU A 75 -15.22 -2.61 -0.42
CA LEU A 75 -14.68 -3.81 0.20
C LEU A 75 -15.07 -3.91 1.67
N ARG A 76 -15.11 -2.78 2.36
CA ARG A 76 -15.54 -2.75 3.75
C ARG A 76 -16.96 -3.33 3.90
N GLU A 77 -17.86 -2.98 2.99
CA GLU A 77 -19.21 -3.53 3.03
C GLU A 77 -19.21 -5.03 2.77
N GLU A 78 -18.43 -5.49 1.79
CA GLU A 78 -18.36 -6.92 1.49
C GLU A 78 -17.78 -7.72 2.65
N LEU A 79 -16.81 -7.14 3.37
CA LEU A 79 -16.18 -7.82 4.49
C LEU A 79 -17.15 -8.12 5.62
N ARG A 80 -18.25 -7.38 5.73
CA ARG A 80 -19.23 -7.64 6.77
C ARG A 80 -19.85 -9.02 6.66
N GLY A 81 -19.87 -9.59 5.45
CA GLY A 81 -20.37 -10.94 5.24
C GLY A 81 -19.31 -12.01 5.40
N GLN A 82 -18.09 -11.66 5.78
CA GLN A 82 -16.96 -12.58 5.88
C GLN A 82 -16.30 -12.41 7.24
N PRO A 83 -16.88 -12.95 8.32
CA PRO A 83 -16.44 -12.61 9.68
C PRO A 83 -15.02 -13.06 10.01
N GLU A 84 -14.56 -14.20 9.51
CA GLU A 84 -13.20 -14.64 9.81
C GLU A 84 -12.18 -13.76 9.11
N LEU A 85 -12.44 -13.42 7.85
CA LEU A 85 -11.54 -12.54 7.11
C LEU A 85 -11.52 -11.16 7.76
N LEU A 86 -12.69 -10.62 8.09
CA LEU A 86 -12.78 -9.33 8.76
C LEU A 86 -12.02 -9.33 10.06
N GLY A 87 -12.18 -10.38 10.89
CA GLY A 87 -11.51 -10.47 12.17
C GLY A 87 -9.98 -10.50 12.00
N THR A 88 -9.49 -11.22 10.99
CA THR A 88 -8.06 -11.28 10.72
C THR A 88 -7.52 -9.92 10.29
N LEU A 89 -8.25 -9.22 9.43
CA LEU A 89 -7.82 -7.89 8.97
C LEU A 89 -7.86 -6.88 10.12
N ARG A 90 -8.81 -7.02 11.05
CA ARG A 90 -8.82 -6.14 12.22
C ARG A 90 -7.54 -6.25 13.03
N ARG A 91 -7.00 -7.46 13.16
CA ARG A 91 -5.74 -7.63 13.87
C ARG A 91 -4.58 -6.95 13.16
N LEU A 92 -4.64 -6.91 11.84
CA LEU A 92 -3.63 -6.18 11.07
C LEU A 92 -3.69 -4.68 11.35
N LEU A 93 -4.90 -4.13 11.51
CA LEU A 93 -5.09 -2.69 11.57
C LEU A 93 -5.15 -2.14 13.00
N GLU A 94 -5.26 -3.01 13.98
CA GLU A 94 -5.34 -2.63 15.38
C GLU A 94 -4.18 -3.19 16.16
#